data_028e21b8b1fd88d38d998ab7067c6b40
#
_entry.id   028e21b8b1fd88d38d998ab7067c6b40
#
_cell.length_a   1.000
_cell.length_b   1.000
_cell.length_c   1.000
_cell.angle_alpha   90.00
_cell.angle_beta   90.00
_cell.angle_gamma   90.00
#
_symmetry.space_group_name_H-M   'P 1'
#
loop_
_entity.id
_entity.type
_entity.pdbx_description
1 polymer ?
#
loop_
_entity_poly.entity_id
_entity_poly.type
_entity_poly.pdbx_seq_one_letter_code
_entity_poly.pdbx_strand_id
1 'polypeptide(L)'
;MTIEGNALKPDWSAPNRVRAISTTRAGGVSGRPWNSLNLGSHVEDDPEHVQENRRRLAESIRLDCDRIGWLNQVHGTEVVELTANNVGQTVKADASYTRHPGIACAVLTADCLPVVLADSEGTVVGAAHCGWRSLCGGVIENLVGAMAVPPETLQAWLGPAIGPERFEVGPEVREAFIKHDPEAAQAFNDDGARPGHFMADIYALATLRLNHLGVSVVTGGGLCTVQDSDLFFSYRRDGQTGRMATLVWLTS
;
A
#
# COMPACT_ATOMS: atom_id res chain seq x y z
N MET A 1 10.95 -2.28 -11.93
CA MET A 1 10.71 -1.15 -11.00
C MET A 1 11.93 -0.24 -11.03
N THR A 2 11.73 1.06 -11.16
CA THR A 2 12.81 2.07 -11.20
C THR A 2 12.68 3.04 -10.03
N ILE A 3 13.82 3.46 -9.48
CA ILE A 3 13.87 4.52 -8.47
C ILE A 3 14.18 5.82 -9.21
N GLU A 4 13.29 6.80 -9.12
CA GLU A 4 13.49 8.14 -9.65
C GLU A 4 13.36 9.17 -8.52
N GLY A 5 14.47 9.83 -8.20
CA GLY A 5 14.52 10.72 -7.04
C GLY A 5 14.22 9.97 -5.73
N ASN A 6 13.14 10.36 -5.05
CA ASN A 6 12.71 9.80 -3.76
C ASN A 6 11.49 8.86 -3.88
N ALA A 7 11.22 8.32 -5.07
CA ALA A 7 10.07 7.46 -5.31
C ALA A 7 10.40 6.29 -6.22
N LEU A 8 9.70 5.18 -5.99
CA LEU A 8 9.68 4.01 -6.86
C LEU A 8 8.50 4.14 -7.82
N LYS A 9 8.74 3.83 -9.09
CA LYS A 9 7.69 3.72 -10.09
C LYS A 9 7.42 2.25 -10.41
N PRO A 10 6.16 1.83 -10.50
CA PRO A 10 5.79 0.51 -10.97
C PRO A 10 6.36 0.24 -12.36
N ASP A 11 6.82 -0.99 -12.56
CA ASP A 11 7.10 -1.54 -13.88
C ASP A 11 5.92 -2.45 -14.24
N TRP A 12 4.85 -1.85 -14.70
CA TRP A 12 3.61 -2.49 -15.11
C TRP A 12 3.08 -1.93 -16.42
N SER A 13 2.20 -2.67 -17.08
CA SER A 13 1.66 -2.28 -18.38
C SER A 13 0.37 -1.44 -18.28
N ALA A 14 0.27 -0.62 -17.24
CA ALA A 14 -0.89 0.27 -17.08
C ALA A 14 -0.99 1.32 -18.21
N PRO A 15 -2.20 1.73 -18.58
CA PRO A 15 -2.42 2.78 -19.59
C PRO A 15 -1.65 4.06 -19.29
N ASN A 16 -1.24 4.77 -20.33
CA ASN A 16 -0.42 5.99 -20.21
C ASN A 16 -1.02 7.09 -19.32
N ARG A 17 -2.32 7.09 -19.10
CA ARG A 17 -2.98 8.03 -18.19
C ARG A 17 -2.97 7.59 -16.73
N VAL A 18 -2.61 6.35 -16.41
CA VAL A 18 -2.44 5.87 -15.05
C VAL A 18 -1.04 6.24 -14.56
N ARG A 19 -0.96 6.80 -13.38
CA ARG A 19 0.29 7.09 -12.68
C ARG A 19 0.26 6.44 -11.31
N ALA A 20 1.36 5.84 -10.92
CA ALA A 20 1.53 5.33 -9.56
C ALA A 20 2.97 5.51 -9.10
N ILE A 21 3.14 5.70 -7.81
CA ILE A 21 4.44 5.77 -7.14
C ILE A 21 4.34 5.17 -5.74
N SER A 22 5.47 4.75 -5.20
CA SER A 22 5.66 4.57 -3.75
C SER A 22 6.85 5.41 -3.31
N THR A 23 6.68 6.23 -2.27
CA THR A 23 7.78 7.06 -1.76
C THR A 23 8.82 6.22 -1.04
N THR A 24 10.05 6.72 -1.02
CA THR A 24 11.06 6.27 -0.05
C THR A 24 10.98 7.12 1.22
N ARG A 25 11.85 6.83 2.20
CA ARG A 25 11.97 7.64 3.41
C ARG A 25 12.73 8.96 3.21
N ALA A 26 13.37 9.14 2.06
CA ALA A 26 14.27 10.28 1.79
C ALA A 26 13.55 11.51 1.22
N GLY A 27 14.12 12.70 1.40
CA GLY A 27 13.69 13.94 0.73
C GLY A 27 12.74 14.83 1.54
N GLY A 28 12.49 14.50 2.80
CA GLY A 28 11.65 15.29 3.69
C GLY A 28 12.43 16.18 4.67
N VAL A 29 11.69 16.73 5.65
CA VAL A 29 12.20 17.63 6.69
C VAL A 29 12.11 17.05 8.11
N SER A 30 11.44 15.92 8.30
CA SER A 30 11.30 15.31 9.63
C SER A 30 12.64 14.88 10.20
N GLY A 31 12.82 15.10 11.51
CA GLY A 31 13.98 14.64 12.27
C GLY A 31 13.87 13.17 12.66
N ARG A 32 14.83 12.65 13.43
CA ARG A 32 14.77 11.30 13.99
C ARG A 32 13.64 11.19 15.01
N PRO A 33 12.91 10.05 15.07
CA PRO A 33 13.09 8.80 14.32
C PRO A 33 12.36 8.77 12.96
N TRP A 34 11.74 9.86 12.51
CA TRP A 34 10.95 9.96 11.29
C TRP A 34 11.72 10.45 10.05
N ASN A 35 13.04 10.48 10.09
CA ASN A 35 13.91 11.07 9.07
C ASN A 35 13.84 10.29 7.74
N SER A 36 13.42 10.96 6.67
CA SER A 36 13.10 12.38 6.62
C SER A 36 11.71 12.68 6.01
N LEU A 37 11.20 11.87 5.05
CA LEU A 37 9.93 12.08 4.34
C LEU A 37 8.79 11.32 5.04
N ASN A 38 8.54 11.60 6.31
CA ASN A 38 7.38 11.05 6.99
C ASN A 38 6.09 11.72 6.47
N LEU A 39 5.13 10.90 6.05
CA LEU A 39 3.82 11.33 5.52
C LEU A 39 2.66 10.98 6.46
N GLY A 40 2.94 10.25 7.54
CA GLY A 40 1.95 9.82 8.53
C GLY A 40 1.74 10.86 9.63
N SER A 41 0.52 11.35 9.81
CA SER A 41 0.16 12.31 10.86
C SER A 41 -0.15 11.67 12.22
N HIS A 42 -0.17 10.34 12.30
CA HIS A 42 -0.56 9.56 13.48
C HIS A 42 0.63 8.88 14.21
N VAL A 43 1.86 9.33 13.93
CA VAL A 43 3.09 8.70 14.45
C VAL A 43 3.90 9.60 15.37
N GLU A 44 3.28 10.65 15.90
CA GLU A 44 3.87 11.58 16.88
C GLU A 44 5.04 12.42 16.35
N ASP A 45 5.12 12.61 15.02
CA ASP A 45 6.02 13.59 14.39
C ASP A 45 5.43 15.00 14.49
N ASP A 46 6.26 16.02 14.32
CA ASP A 46 5.83 17.40 14.23
C ASP A 46 4.83 17.59 13.07
N PRO A 47 3.60 18.07 13.34
CA PRO A 47 2.59 18.27 12.31
C PRO A 47 3.03 19.20 11.17
N GLU A 48 3.88 20.20 11.45
CA GLU A 48 4.40 21.13 10.44
C GLU A 48 5.37 20.40 9.50
N HIS A 49 6.20 19.49 10.03
CA HIS A 49 7.07 18.65 9.21
C HIS A 49 6.26 17.71 8.30
N VAL A 50 5.22 17.08 8.83
CA VAL A 50 4.35 16.20 8.03
C VAL A 50 3.64 16.99 6.93
N GLN A 51 3.15 18.18 7.23
CA GLN A 51 2.51 19.05 6.25
C GLN A 51 3.48 19.47 5.14
N GLU A 52 4.69 19.87 5.49
CA GLU A 52 5.75 20.22 4.52
C GLU A 52 6.14 19.01 3.66
N ASN A 53 6.26 17.81 4.26
CA ASN A 53 6.55 16.59 3.53
C ASN A 53 5.43 16.25 2.51
N ARG A 54 4.16 16.39 2.91
CA ARG A 54 3.00 16.20 2.03
C ARG A 54 2.97 17.22 0.90
N ARG A 55 3.34 18.48 1.17
CA ARG A 55 3.46 19.52 0.15
C ARG A 55 4.54 19.16 -0.89
N ARG A 56 5.73 18.74 -0.43
CA ARG A 56 6.82 18.29 -1.33
C ARG A 56 6.42 17.10 -2.19
N LEU A 57 5.71 16.13 -1.60
CA LEU A 57 5.18 15.00 -2.35
C LEU A 57 4.22 15.48 -3.45
N ALA A 58 3.23 16.30 -3.10
CA ALA A 58 2.24 16.83 -4.03
C ALA A 58 2.90 17.57 -5.21
N GLU A 59 3.86 18.45 -4.93
CA GLU A 59 4.65 19.16 -5.96
C GLU A 59 5.41 18.19 -6.88
N SER A 60 6.03 17.14 -6.30
CA SER A 60 6.82 16.17 -7.08
C SER A 60 5.98 15.39 -8.08
N ILE A 61 4.71 15.15 -7.79
CA ILE A 61 3.75 14.46 -8.65
C ILE A 61 2.82 15.40 -9.43
N ARG A 62 3.00 16.72 -9.26
CA ARG A 62 2.21 17.78 -9.92
C ARG A 62 0.72 17.69 -9.64
N LEU A 63 0.37 17.42 -8.39
CA LEU A 63 -0.98 17.50 -7.87
C LEU A 63 -1.06 18.55 -6.76
N ASP A 64 -2.24 19.12 -6.56
CA ASP A 64 -2.51 19.95 -5.39
C ASP A 64 -2.64 19.07 -4.14
N CYS A 65 -2.23 19.58 -2.97
CA CYS A 65 -2.25 18.81 -1.71
C CYS A 65 -3.65 18.30 -1.34
N ASP A 66 -4.69 19.04 -1.67
CA ASP A 66 -6.10 18.72 -1.43
C ASP A 66 -6.67 17.69 -2.41
N ARG A 67 -5.89 17.28 -3.42
CA ARG A 67 -6.23 16.24 -4.40
C ARG A 67 -5.69 14.86 -4.04
N ILE A 68 -5.04 14.72 -2.90
CA ILE A 68 -4.55 13.44 -2.38
C ILE A 68 -5.48 12.97 -1.27
N GLY A 69 -6.14 11.83 -1.49
CA GLY A 69 -7.06 11.23 -0.53
C GLY A 69 -6.33 10.46 0.56
N TRP A 70 -6.10 11.11 1.68
CA TRP A 70 -5.51 10.48 2.86
C TRP A 70 -6.58 9.79 3.70
N LEU A 71 -6.34 8.54 4.08
CA LEU A 71 -7.27 7.72 4.86
C LEU A 71 -6.86 7.66 6.34
N ASN A 72 -7.84 7.54 7.21
CA ASN A 72 -7.64 7.06 8.58
C ASN A 72 -7.67 5.53 8.56
N GLN A 73 -6.51 4.91 8.32
CA GLN A 73 -6.33 3.46 8.21
C GLN A 73 -6.44 2.80 9.59
N VAL A 74 -7.27 1.78 9.68
CA VAL A 74 -7.60 1.10 10.95
C VAL A 74 -7.40 -0.42 10.88
N HIS A 75 -6.74 -0.90 9.82
CA HIS A 75 -6.59 -2.31 9.50
C HIS A 75 -7.95 -3.01 9.31
N GLY A 76 -8.92 -2.28 8.76
CA GLY A 76 -10.23 -2.76 8.36
C GLY A 76 -10.31 -3.16 6.89
N THR A 77 -11.53 -3.22 6.37
CA THR A 77 -11.81 -3.61 4.98
C THR A 77 -12.70 -2.60 4.24
N GLU A 78 -12.97 -1.46 4.88
CA GLU A 78 -13.79 -0.39 4.29
C GLU A 78 -13.08 0.24 3.10
N VAL A 79 -13.87 0.52 2.05
CA VAL A 79 -13.44 1.13 0.80
C VAL A 79 -14.23 2.41 0.56
N VAL A 80 -13.57 3.48 0.14
CA VAL A 80 -14.22 4.75 -0.17
C VAL A 80 -13.94 5.17 -1.62
N GLU A 81 -14.96 5.63 -2.33
CA GLU A 81 -14.77 6.34 -3.61
C GLU A 81 -14.33 7.77 -3.34
N LEU A 82 -13.19 8.17 -3.91
CA LEU A 82 -12.70 9.54 -3.85
C LEU A 82 -13.22 10.36 -5.03
N THR A 83 -13.86 11.45 -4.69
CA THR A 83 -14.44 12.43 -5.62
C THR A 83 -13.98 13.84 -5.25
N ALA A 84 -14.26 14.83 -6.08
CA ALA A 84 -13.96 16.23 -5.76
C ALA A 84 -14.65 16.72 -4.48
N ASN A 85 -15.74 16.06 -4.05
CA ASN A 85 -16.52 16.47 -2.88
C ASN A 85 -15.97 15.93 -1.54
N ASN A 86 -15.14 14.88 -1.56
CA ASN A 86 -14.67 14.23 -0.33
C ASN A 86 -13.15 14.00 -0.24
N VAL A 87 -12.39 14.23 -1.31
CA VAL A 87 -10.94 13.95 -1.33
C VAL A 87 -10.14 14.68 -0.25
N GLY A 88 -10.55 15.88 0.14
CA GLY A 88 -9.92 16.65 1.23
C GLY A 88 -10.34 16.21 2.64
N GLN A 89 -11.22 15.22 2.79
CA GLN A 89 -11.70 14.72 4.07
C GLN A 89 -10.98 13.45 4.47
N THR A 90 -10.60 13.34 5.74
CA THR A 90 -10.01 12.10 6.27
C THR A 90 -11.12 11.12 6.62
N VAL A 91 -11.29 10.09 5.78
CA VAL A 91 -12.30 9.05 5.96
C VAL A 91 -11.67 7.82 6.61
N LYS A 92 -12.42 7.15 7.51
CA LYS A 92 -12.02 5.88 8.10
C LYS A 92 -12.20 4.77 7.07
N ALA A 93 -11.11 4.35 6.45
CA ALA A 93 -11.07 3.27 5.46
C ALA A 93 -9.63 2.75 5.31
N ASP A 94 -9.48 1.56 4.74
CA ASP A 94 -8.17 0.96 4.43
C ASP A 94 -7.95 0.81 2.91
N ALA A 95 -8.94 1.17 2.10
CA ALA A 95 -8.80 1.26 0.66
C ALA A 95 -9.61 2.43 0.09
N SER A 96 -9.17 2.92 -1.07
CA SER A 96 -9.90 3.91 -1.84
C SER A 96 -9.74 3.67 -3.32
N TYR A 97 -10.72 4.13 -4.11
CA TYR A 97 -10.64 4.17 -5.56
C TYR A 97 -11.16 5.49 -6.11
N THR A 98 -10.83 5.80 -7.36
CA THR A 98 -11.36 6.98 -8.04
C THR A 98 -11.49 6.75 -9.54
N ARG A 99 -12.47 7.43 -10.14
CA ARG A 99 -12.68 7.56 -11.60
C ARG A 99 -12.36 8.98 -12.09
N HIS A 100 -12.00 9.86 -11.16
CA HIS A 100 -11.80 11.28 -11.45
C HIS A 100 -10.33 11.59 -11.72
N PRO A 101 -9.97 12.09 -12.91
CA PRO A 101 -8.62 12.56 -13.17
C PRO A 101 -8.17 13.63 -12.18
N GLY A 102 -6.88 13.61 -11.83
CA GLY A 102 -6.29 14.58 -10.92
C GLY A 102 -6.61 14.35 -9.43
N ILE A 103 -7.24 13.21 -9.08
CA ILE A 103 -7.41 12.77 -7.69
C ILE A 103 -6.55 11.53 -7.47
N ALA A 104 -5.76 11.51 -6.39
CA ALA A 104 -4.91 10.39 -6.04
C ALA A 104 -5.47 9.60 -4.85
N CYS A 105 -5.57 8.27 -5.01
CA CYS A 105 -5.72 7.33 -3.91
C CYS A 105 -4.37 7.12 -3.25
N ALA A 106 -4.28 7.28 -1.93
CA ALA A 106 -3.04 7.13 -1.18
C ALA A 106 -3.22 6.19 0.02
N VAL A 107 -2.24 5.31 0.23
CA VAL A 107 -2.13 4.49 1.44
C VAL A 107 -0.77 4.69 2.09
N LEU A 108 -0.76 4.72 3.42
CA LEU A 108 0.42 4.92 4.27
C LEU A 108 0.90 3.58 4.81
N THR A 109 2.19 3.29 4.69
CA THR A 109 2.77 2.02 5.15
C THR A 109 4.14 2.21 5.82
N ALA A 110 4.44 1.29 6.72
CA ALA A 110 5.77 0.95 7.22
C ALA A 110 5.68 -0.53 7.62
N ASP A 111 5.93 -1.42 6.66
CA ASP A 111 5.83 -2.88 6.63
C ASP A 111 4.57 -3.47 6.02
N CYS A 112 3.37 -2.92 6.26
CA CYS A 112 2.15 -3.39 5.61
C CYS A 112 2.26 -3.27 4.09
N LEU A 113 1.65 -4.18 3.34
CA LEU A 113 1.69 -4.20 1.89
C LEU A 113 0.73 -3.15 1.29
N PRO A 114 1.21 -2.19 0.48
CA PRO A 114 0.35 -1.38 -0.35
C PRO A 114 0.08 -2.11 -1.66
N VAL A 115 -1.20 -2.23 -2.04
CA VAL A 115 -1.64 -2.77 -3.32
C VAL A 115 -2.30 -1.67 -4.11
N VAL A 116 -1.85 -1.42 -5.34
CA VAL A 116 -2.54 -0.52 -6.27
C VAL A 116 -3.10 -1.29 -7.44
N LEU A 117 -4.29 -0.88 -7.89
CA LEU A 117 -5.04 -1.46 -8.99
C LEU A 117 -5.33 -0.41 -10.06
N ALA A 118 -5.35 -0.83 -11.31
CA ALA A 118 -5.83 -0.04 -12.43
C ALA A 118 -6.51 -0.95 -13.45
N ASP A 119 -7.56 -0.47 -14.11
CA ASP A 119 -8.14 -1.18 -15.24
C ASP A 119 -7.36 -0.95 -16.54
N SER A 120 -7.48 -1.85 -17.50
CA SER A 120 -6.78 -1.82 -18.78
C SER A 120 -7.15 -0.62 -19.67
N GLU A 121 -8.28 0.02 -19.43
CA GLU A 121 -8.73 1.21 -20.13
C GLU A 121 -8.29 2.52 -19.43
N GLY A 122 -7.79 2.43 -18.20
CA GLY A 122 -7.42 3.58 -17.38
C GLY A 122 -8.63 4.44 -16.99
N THR A 123 -9.75 3.81 -16.68
CA THR A 123 -10.99 4.50 -16.28
C THR A 123 -11.20 4.54 -14.78
N VAL A 124 -10.56 3.62 -14.06
CA VAL A 124 -10.60 3.54 -12.59
C VAL A 124 -9.27 3.08 -12.02
N VAL A 125 -8.88 3.67 -10.91
CA VAL A 125 -7.70 3.26 -10.14
C VAL A 125 -8.05 3.14 -8.66
N GLY A 126 -7.33 2.30 -7.94
CA GLY A 126 -7.54 2.11 -6.51
C GLY A 126 -6.26 1.75 -5.77
N ALA A 127 -6.25 2.01 -4.47
CA ALA A 127 -5.18 1.65 -3.56
C ALA A 127 -5.73 1.02 -2.29
N ALA A 128 -5.10 -0.05 -1.80
CA ALA A 128 -5.44 -0.74 -0.57
C ALA A 128 -4.25 -0.85 0.37
N HIS A 129 -4.49 -0.59 1.65
CA HIS A 129 -3.59 -0.87 2.76
C HIS A 129 -3.80 -2.31 3.22
N CYS A 130 -2.94 -3.21 2.76
CA CYS A 130 -3.01 -4.63 3.04
C CYS A 130 -2.07 -5.01 4.21
N GLY A 131 -2.34 -4.48 5.42
CA GLY A 131 -1.84 -5.11 6.64
C GLY A 131 -2.46 -6.52 6.74
N TRP A 132 -1.84 -7.46 7.46
CA TRP A 132 -2.31 -8.84 7.48
C TRP A 132 -3.80 -8.97 7.89
N ARG A 133 -4.28 -8.11 8.80
CA ARG A 133 -5.70 -8.10 9.22
C ARG A 133 -6.62 -7.67 8.08
N SER A 134 -6.30 -6.57 7.42
CA SER A 134 -7.07 -6.05 6.28
C SER A 134 -7.06 -7.04 5.12
N LEU A 135 -5.87 -7.59 4.83
CA LEU A 135 -5.70 -8.58 3.76
C LEU A 135 -6.52 -9.84 4.05
N CYS A 136 -6.38 -10.41 5.25
CA CYS A 136 -7.15 -11.59 5.67
C CYS A 136 -8.65 -11.31 5.69
N GLY A 137 -9.05 -10.11 6.08
CA GLY A 137 -10.45 -9.68 6.18
C GLY A 137 -11.13 -9.40 4.83
N GLY A 138 -10.38 -9.32 3.71
CA GLY A 138 -10.95 -9.15 2.37
C GLY A 138 -10.93 -7.72 1.83
N VAL A 139 -9.96 -6.88 2.21
CA VAL A 139 -9.84 -5.51 1.69
C VAL A 139 -9.63 -5.46 0.18
N ILE A 140 -8.91 -6.44 -0.40
CA ILE A 140 -8.69 -6.54 -1.85
C ILE A 140 -10.01 -6.88 -2.55
N GLU A 141 -10.75 -7.86 -2.03
CA GLU A 141 -12.05 -8.28 -2.55
C GLU A 141 -13.04 -7.11 -2.55
N ASN A 142 -13.08 -6.37 -1.47
CA ASN A 142 -13.95 -5.19 -1.36
C ASN A 142 -13.54 -4.09 -2.34
N LEU A 143 -12.22 -3.85 -2.51
CA LEU A 143 -11.73 -2.85 -3.47
C LEU A 143 -12.07 -3.25 -4.91
N VAL A 144 -11.77 -4.49 -5.32
CA VAL A 144 -12.09 -5.01 -6.66
C VAL A 144 -13.59 -4.92 -6.92
N GLY A 145 -14.42 -5.34 -5.96
CA GLY A 145 -15.89 -5.23 -6.07
C GLY A 145 -16.38 -3.78 -6.20
N ALA A 146 -15.81 -2.85 -5.43
CA ALA A 146 -16.17 -1.44 -5.46
C ALA A 146 -15.75 -0.74 -6.77
N MET A 147 -14.64 -1.15 -7.37
CA MET A 147 -14.20 -0.63 -8.67
C MET A 147 -15.16 -0.99 -9.81
N ALA A 148 -16.02 -2.01 -9.65
CA ALA A 148 -17.13 -2.34 -10.54
C ALA A 148 -16.74 -2.45 -12.03
N VAL A 149 -15.59 -3.05 -12.31
CA VAL A 149 -15.11 -3.46 -13.65
C VAL A 149 -14.80 -4.95 -13.63
N PRO A 150 -14.78 -5.63 -14.79
CA PRO A 150 -14.42 -7.05 -14.83
C PRO A 150 -13.01 -7.26 -14.25
N PRO A 151 -12.83 -8.16 -13.26
CA PRO A 151 -11.54 -8.35 -12.58
C PRO A 151 -10.39 -8.74 -13.53
N GLU A 152 -10.69 -9.44 -14.62
CA GLU A 152 -9.73 -9.82 -15.66
C GLU A 152 -9.16 -8.62 -16.43
N THR A 153 -9.81 -7.45 -16.34
CA THR A 153 -9.31 -6.20 -16.92
C THR A 153 -8.38 -5.44 -15.96
N LEU A 154 -8.37 -5.82 -14.69
CA LEU A 154 -7.53 -5.20 -13.68
C LEU A 154 -6.11 -5.73 -13.73
N GLN A 155 -5.18 -4.85 -13.43
CA GLN A 155 -3.81 -5.19 -13.11
C GLN A 155 -3.43 -4.61 -11.76
N ALA A 156 -2.57 -5.35 -11.05
CA ALA A 156 -2.11 -5.00 -9.71
C ALA A 156 -0.60 -4.74 -9.69
N TRP A 157 -0.19 -3.79 -8.86
CA TRP A 157 1.19 -3.62 -8.45
C TRP A 157 1.29 -3.69 -6.92
N LEU A 158 2.22 -4.53 -6.46
CA LEU A 158 2.54 -4.74 -5.07
C LEU A 158 3.73 -3.85 -4.70
N GLY A 159 3.50 -2.83 -3.90
CA GLY A 159 4.53 -1.91 -3.45
C GLY A 159 5.42 -2.47 -2.33
N PRO A 160 6.35 -1.67 -1.77
CA PRO A 160 7.28 -2.12 -0.74
C PRO A 160 6.56 -2.55 0.55
N ALA A 161 6.89 -3.73 1.04
CA ALA A 161 6.37 -4.30 2.29
C ALA A 161 7.46 -5.07 3.05
N ILE A 162 7.12 -5.60 4.21
CA ILE A 162 7.96 -6.54 4.93
C ILE A 162 8.13 -7.82 4.11
N GLY A 163 9.37 -8.20 3.82
CA GLY A 163 9.67 -9.41 3.04
C GLY A 163 9.50 -10.70 3.83
N PRO A 164 9.40 -11.85 3.13
CA PRO A 164 9.11 -13.15 3.75
C PRO A 164 10.18 -13.62 4.74
N GLU A 165 11.43 -13.19 4.58
CA GLU A 165 12.52 -13.52 5.52
C GLU A 165 12.48 -12.70 6.82
N ARG A 166 11.57 -11.76 6.95
CA ARG A 166 11.47 -10.83 8.08
C ARG A 166 10.07 -10.75 8.69
N PHE A 167 9.10 -11.37 8.04
CA PHE A 167 7.71 -11.33 8.50
C PHE A 167 7.38 -12.55 9.36
N GLU A 168 7.97 -12.61 10.55
CA GLU A 168 7.61 -13.62 11.55
C GLU A 168 6.25 -13.31 12.17
N VAL A 169 5.37 -14.31 12.19
CA VAL A 169 3.99 -14.23 12.69
C VAL A 169 3.66 -15.39 13.62
N GLY A 170 2.69 -15.21 14.51
CA GLY A 170 2.17 -16.27 15.36
C GLY A 170 1.21 -17.22 14.61
N PRO A 171 0.86 -18.36 15.26
CA PRO A 171 -0.02 -19.36 14.66
C PRO A 171 -1.41 -18.80 14.33
N GLU A 172 -1.89 -17.82 15.09
CA GLU A 172 -3.19 -17.17 14.86
C GLU A 172 -3.29 -16.49 13.50
N VAL A 173 -2.18 -15.95 12.97
CA VAL A 173 -2.16 -15.32 11.64
C VAL A 173 -2.28 -16.39 10.56
N ARG A 174 -1.48 -17.45 10.65
CA ARG A 174 -1.52 -18.56 9.72
C ARG A 174 -2.89 -19.24 9.69
N GLU A 175 -3.45 -19.55 10.87
CA GLU A 175 -4.76 -20.17 11.02
C GLU A 175 -5.87 -19.29 10.40
N ALA A 176 -5.83 -17.97 10.60
CA ALA A 176 -6.80 -17.05 10.04
C ALA A 176 -6.81 -17.10 8.52
N PHE A 177 -5.65 -17.11 7.86
CA PHE A 177 -5.58 -17.20 6.40
C PHE A 177 -6.02 -18.57 5.88
N ILE A 178 -5.55 -19.67 6.46
CA ILE A 178 -5.88 -21.05 6.04
C ILE A 178 -7.37 -21.35 6.23
N LYS A 179 -8.01 -20.78 7.23
CA LYS A 179 -9.45 -20.92 7.44
C LYS A 179 -10.27 -20.34 6.28
N HIS A 180 -9.80 -19.27 5.67
CA HIS A 180 -10.44 -18.66 4.48
C HIS A 180 -10.08 -19.39 3.20
N ASP A 181 -8.82 -19.81 3.10
CA ASP A 181 -8.27 -20.43 1.90
C ASP A 181 -7.15 -21.40 2.28
N PRO A 182 -7.36 -22.72 2.13
CA PRO A 182 -6.32 -23.72 2.43
C PRO A 182 -5.03 -23.55 1.61
N GLU A 183 -5.09 -22.98 0.40
CA GLU A 183 -3.90 -22.73 -0.43
C GLU A 183 -2.97 -21.68 0.17
N ALA A 184 -3.49 -20.81 1.05
CA ALA A 184 -2.68 -19.84 1.78
C ALA A 184 -1.60 -20.48 2.66
N ALA A 185 -1.71 -21.79 2.97
CA ALA A 185 -0.69 -22.51 3.72
C ALA A 185 0.70 -22.44 3.07
N GLN A 186 0.77 -22.33 1.74
CA GLN A 186 2.01 -22.26 0.98
C GLN A 186 2.80 -20.95 1.20
N ALA A 187 2.14 -19.91 1.71
CA ALA A 187 2.75 -18.64 2.04
C ALA A 187 3.38 -18.59 3.44
N PHE A 188 3.42 -19.71 4.14
CA PHE A 188 4.01 -19.82 5.48
C PHE A 188 5.01 -20.97 5.52
N ASN A 189 6.16 -20.72 6.14
CA ASN A 189 7.14 -21.75 6.44
C ASN A 189 7.43 -21.79 7.95
N ASP A 190 7.99 -22.91 8.42
CA ASP A 190 8.22 -23.19 9.84
C ASP A 190 9.55 -22.59 10.37
N ASP A 191 10.19 -21.66 9.64
CA ASP A 191 11.49 -21.07 9.98
C ASP A 191 11.40 -19.90 10.96
N GLY A 192 10.30 -19.76 11.68
CA GLY A 192 10.15 -18.74 12.71
C GLY A 192 11.18 -18.92 13.83
N ALA A 193 11.80 -17.81 14.26
CA ALA A 193 12.80 -17.85 15.35
C ALA A 193 12.20 -18.23 16.70
N ARG A 194 10.92 -17.96 16.91
CA ARG A 194 10.19 -18.32 18.13
C ARG A 194 9.46 -19.66 17.94
N PRO A 195 9.45 -20.55 18.93
CA PRO A 195 8.71 -21.81 18.84
C PRO A 195 7.23 -21.60 18.46
N GLY A 196 6.76 -22.34 17.45
CA GLY A 196 5.38 -22.28 16.97
C GLY A 196 5.06 -21.02 16.14
N HIS A 197 6.05 -20.22 15.76
CA HIS A 197 5.90 -19.10 14.84
C HIS A 197 6.31 -19.50 13.43
N PHE A 198 5.85 -18.73 12.48
CA PHE A 198 6.02 -18.95 11.04
C PHE A 198 6.63 -17.72 10.38
N MET A 199 7.39 -17.93 9.32
CA MET A 199 7.72 -16.86 8.39
C MET A 199 6.64 -16.79 7.32
N ALA A 200 6.03 -15.61 7.15
CA ALA A 200 4.92 -15.39 6.23
C ALA A 200 5.34 -14.58 5.01
N ASP A 201 4.79 -14.91 3.85
CA ASP A 201 4.94 -14.13 2.62
C ASP A 201 3.66 -13.34 2.33
N ILE A 202 3.65 -12.06 2.69
CA ILE A 202 2.49 -11.18 2.46
C ILE A 202 2.25 -10.91 0.97
N TYR A 203 3.31 -10.97 0.15
CA TYR A 203 3.20 -10.83 -1.30
C TYR A 203 2.50 -12.03 -1.92
N ALA A 204 2.88 -13.25 -1.50
CA ALA A 204 2.23 -14.48 -1.94
C ALA A 204 0.76 -14.52 -1.52
N LEU A 205 0.45 -14.13 -0.27
CA LEU A 205 -0.93 -14.06 0.22
C LEU A 205 -1.80 -13.08 -0.58
N ALA A 206 -1.27 -11.90 -0.91
CA ALA A 206 -2.01 -10.92 -1.73
C ALA A 206 -2.18 -11.41 -3.17
N THR A 207 -1.13 -12.00 -3.76
CA THR A 207 -1.16 -12.56 -5.11
C THR A 207 -2.21 -13.67 -5.23
N LEU A 208 -2.27 -14.58 -4.25
CA LEU A 208 -3.26 -15.65 -4.20
C LEU A 208 -4.70 -15.08 -4.25
N ARG A 209 -4.99 -14.08 -3.41
CA ARG A 209 -6.30 -13.44 -3.40
C ARG A 209 -6.65 -12.73 -4.69
N LEU A 210 -5.71 -11.98 -5.27
CA LEU A 210 -5.89 -11.32 -6.57
C LEU A 210 -6.19 -12.33 -7.68
N ASN A 211 -5.45 -13.44 -7.74
CA ASN A 211 -5.66 -14.49 -8.72
C ASN A 211 -7.04 -15.16 -8.57
N HIS A 212 -7.49 -15.43 -7.34
CA HIS A 212 -8.82 -16.00 -7.08
C HIS A 212 -9.96 -15.07 -7.51
N LEU A 213 -9.72 -13.76 -7.52
CA LEU A 213 -10.67 -12.77 -8.04
C LEU A 213 -10.65 -12.66 -9.57
N GLY A 214 -9.67 -13.25 -10.25
CA GLY A 214 -9.48 -13.14 -11.69
C GLY A 214 -8.51 -12.03 -12.11
N VAL A 215 -7.85 -11.34 -11.17
CA VAL A 215 -6.80 -10.35 -11.45
C VAL A 215 -5.49 -11.11 -11.65
N SER A 216 -5.19 -11.48 -12.89
CA SER A 216 -4.04 -12.34 -13.22
C SER A 216 -2.74 -11.57 -13.51
N VAL A 217 -2.83 -10.27 -13.79
CA VAL A 217 -1.65 -9.43 -14.03
C VAL A 217 -1.24 -8.79 -12.71
N VAL A 218 -0.34 -9.44 -11.99
CA VAL A 218 0.21 -8.98 -10.71
C VAL A 218 1.72 -8.76 -10.87
N THR A 219 2.18 -7.56 -10.56
CA THR A 219 3.58 -7.15 -10.68
C THR A 219 4.09 -6.53 -9.38
N GLY A 220 5.38 -6.23 -9.30
CA GLY A 220 5.99 -5.68 -8.09
C GLY A 220 6.39 -6.76 -7.07
N GLY A 221 6.42 -6.40 -5.79
CA GLY A 221 6.96 -7.27 -4.74
C GLY A 221 8.50 -7.34 -4.73
N GLY A 222 9.05 -8.25 -3.93
CA GLY A 222 10.48 -8.54 -3.88
C GLY A 222 11.33 -7.50 -3.15
N LEU A 223 10.73 -6.49 -2.52
CA LEU A 223 11.41 -5.54 -1.61
C LEU A 223 11.15 -5.90 -0.15
N CYS A 224 12.05 -5.48 0.74
CA CYS A 224 11.85 -5.67 2.17
C CYS A 224 12.11 -4.39 2.94
N THR A 225 11.05 -3.81 3.52
CA THR A 225 11.14 -2.56 4.32
C THR A 225 12.05 -2.70 5.55
N VAL A 226 12.20 -3.92 6.09
CA VAL A 226 13.10 -4.20 7.22
C VAL A 226 14.56 -4.25 6.76
N GLN A 227 14.85 -4.87 5.61
CA GLN A 227 16.22 -5.04 5.10
C GLN A 227 16.73 -3.78 4.41
N ASP A 228 15.89 -3.13 3.61
CA ASP A 228 16.26 -1.95 2.81
C ASP A 228 16.11 -0.66 3.63
N SER A 229 16.84 -0.57 4.75
CA SER A 229 16.70 0.49 5.76
C SER A 229 16.99 1.89 5.24
N ASP A 230 17.85 2.01 4.21
CA ASP A 230 18.19 3.30 3.58
C ASP A 230 17.04 3.83 2.72
N LEU A 231 16.15 2.94 2.26
CA LEU A 231 15.03 3.29 1.40
C LEU A 231 13.71 3.43 2.16
N PHE A 232 13.49 2.62 3.21
CA PHE A 232 12.16 2.50 3.80
C PHE A 232 12.12 2.67 5.31
N PHE A 233 11.03 3.25 5.79
CA PHE A 233 10.61 3.14 7.18
C PHE A 233 10.12 1.71 7.46
N SER A 234 10.38 1.22 8.66
CA SER A 234 9.89 -0.08 9.12
C SER A 234 9.50 -0.03 10.59
N TYR A 235 8.25 -0.32 10.88
CA TYR A 235 7.75 -0.42 12.25
C TYR A 235 8.32 -1.65 12.96
N ARG A 236 8.48 -2.76 12.26
CA ARG A 236 9.05 -4.01 12.79
C ARG A 236 10.51 -3.82 13.25
N ARG A 237 11.28 -3.03 12.51
CA ARG A 237 12.68 -2.76 12.81
C ARG A 237 12.84 -1.68 13.89
N ASP A 238 12.11 -0.57 13.76
CA ASP A 238 12.40 0.68 14.46
C ASP A 238 11.38 1.01 15.58
N GLY A 239 10.19 0.36 15.59
CA GLY A 239 9.09 0.75 16.47
C GLY A 239 8.49 2.10 16.06
N GLN A 240 8.85 3.19 16.75
CA GLN A 240 8.45 4.53 16.36
C GLN A 240 9.21 4.96 15.09
N THR A 241 8.48 5.25 14.02
CA THR A 241 9.06 5.58 12.71
C THR A 241 8.05 6.28 11.81
N GLY A 242 8.54 6.83 10.69
CA GLY A 242 7.69 7.47 9.68
C GLY A 242 6.84 6.48 8.88
N ARG A 243 6.09 7.05 7.93
CA ARG A 243 5.29 6.28 6.96
C ARG A 243 5.64 6.71 5.54
N MET A 244 5.89 5.73 4.66
CA MET A 244 5.86 5.94 3.22
C MET A 244 4.41 6.09 2.75
N ALA A 245 4.24 6.65 1.56
CA ALA A 245 2.95 6.63 0.85
C ALA A 245 3.09 5.94 -0.50
N THR A 246 2.10 5.11 -0.82
CA THR A 246 1.90 4.57 -2.15
C THR A 246 0.65 5.20 -2.73
N LEU A 247 0.78 5.78 -3.94
CA LEU A 247 -0.27 6.54 -4.58
C LEU A 247 -0.54 6.01 -5.99
N VAL A 248 -1.81 6.15 -6.42
CA VAL A 248 -2.25 5.91 -7.80
C VAL A 248 -3.29 6.95 -8.20
N TRP A 249 -3.19 7.48 -9.43
CA TRP A 249 -4.13 8.47 -9.96
C TRP A 249 -4.24 8.40 -11.47
N LEU A 250 -5.32 9.01 -11.99
CA LEU A 250 -5.54 9.21 -13.42
C LEU A 250 -5.08 10.61 -13.81
N THR A 251 -4.38 10.73 -14.95
CA THR A 251 -4.15 12.03 -15.61
C THR A 251 -5.26 12.33 -16.60
N SER A 252 -5.43 13.59 -16.96
CA SER A 252 -6.35 14.05 -18.01
C SER A 252 -6.00 13.50 -19.36
#